data_07fe4b6a216ed60c934fd6317744a762
#
_entry.id   07fe4b6a216ed60c934fd6317744a762
#
_cell.length_a   1.000
_cell.length_b   1.000
_cell.length_c   1.000
_cell.angle_alpha   90.00
_cell.angle_beta   90.00
_cell.angle_gamma   90.00
#
_symmetry.space_group_name_H-M   'P 1'
#
loop_
_entity.id
_entity.type
_entity.pdbx_description
1 polymer ?
#
loop_
_entity_poly.entity_id
_entity_poly.type
_entity_poly.pdbx_seq_one_letter_code
_entity_poly.pdbx_strand_id
1 'polypeptide(L)'
;KGRYLRTHFIFLLVAIPYQNIIAYYGWTFSDEITYLLRFIPLLRGGYALAIVVGWLTYNRASSLFVSYLTMLLATVYFSSLAFFVLEHRVNPLVNDYGDALWWAFMDVTTVGSNIIAQTVTGRVLSVLLAALGMMMFPIFTVYITNLIQQSNKRRKQYYEEEEQQKKASAQKESAEKAVVQKVNT
;
A
#
# COMPACT_ATOMS: atom_id res chain seq x y z
N LYS A 1 12.64 27.01 -11.71
CA LYS A 1 11.15 27.09 -11.69
C LYS A 1 10.53 26.33 -12.88
N GLY A 2 11.06 26.41 -14.13
CA GLY A 2 10.48 25.72 -15.29
C GLY A 2 10.58 24.17 -15.27
N ARG A 3 11.60 23.62 -14.62
CA ARG A 3 11.79 22.16 -14.50
C ARG A 3 10.75 21.50 -13.57
N TYR A 4 10.34 22.19 -12.53
CA TYR A 4 9.27 21.76 -11.62
C TYR A 4 7.90 21.75 -12.33
N LEU A 5 7.59 22.77 -13.10
CA LEU A 5 6.36 22.85 -13.89
C LEU A 5 6.26 21.72 -14.93
N ARG A 6 7.36 21.40 -15.58
CA ARG A 6 7.40 20.36 -16.62
C ARG A 6 7.19 18.94 -16.05
N THR A 7 7.68 18.69 -14.82
CA THR A 7 7.49 17.39 -14.15
C THR A 7 6.08 17.24 -13.58
N HIS A 8 5.44 18.37 -13.19
CA HIS A 8 4.09 18.38 -12.62
C HIS A 8 3.01 18.82 -13.62
N PHE A 9 3.37 19.00 -14.88
CA PHE A 9 2.42 19.42 -15.94
C PHE A 9 1.29 18.40 -16.12
N ILE A 10 1.61 17.10 -16.13
CA ILE A 10 0.64 16.01 -16.18
C ILE A 10 -0.34 16.11 -15.01
N PHE A 11 0.18 16.51 -13.83
CA PHE A 11 -0.60 16.69 -12.62
C PHE A 11 -1.60 17.84 -12.73
N LEU A 12 -1.13 18.94 -13.27
CA LEU A 12 -1.95 20.12 -13.49
C LEU A 12 -3.05 19.82 -14.51
N LEU A 13 -2.73 19.03 -15.54
CA LEU A 13 -3.66 18.60 -16.58
C LEU A 13 -4.76 17.67 -16.00
N VAL A 14 -4.40 16.72 -15.15
CA VAL A 14 -5.35 15.82 -14.46
C VAL A 14 -6.16 16.55 -13.38
N ALA A 15 -5.65 17.68 -12.85
CA ALA A 15 -6.34 18.48 -11.84
C ALA A 15 -7.51 19.32 -12.39
N ILE A 16 -7.58 19.55 -13.70
CA ILE A 16 -8.63 20.36 -14.35
C ILE A 16 -9.98 19.62 -14.24
N PRO A 17 -11.05 20.30 -13.78
CA PRO A 17 -12.39 19.70 -13.68
C PRO A 17 -13.06 19.65 -15.06
N TYR A 18 -12.61 18.77 -15.93
CA TYR A 18 -13.07 18.66 -17.32
C TYR A 18 -14.60 18.51 -17.44
N GLN A 19 -15.21 17.76 -16.53
CA GLN A 19 -16.66 17.52 -16.56
C GLN A 19 -17.46 18.83 -16.38
N ASN A 20 -17.03 19.71 -15.48
CA ASN A 20 -17.68 20.98 -15.24
C ASN A 20 -17.50 21.94 -16.44
N ILE A 21 -16.32 21.90 -17.07
CA ILE A 21 -16.01 22.73 -18.24
C ILE A 21 -16.86 22.28 -19.44
N ILE A 22 -16.93 20.98 -19.69
CA ILE A 22 -17.74 20.40 -20.79
C ILE A 22 -19.23 20.71 -20.60
N ALA A 23 -19.71 20.56 -19.36
CA ALA A 23 -21.09 20.89 -19.01
C ALA A 23 -21.41 22.38 -19.21
N TYR A 24 -20.46 23.27 -18.85
CA TYR A 24 -20.63 24.71 -19.00
C TYR A 24 -20.64 25.17 -20.48
N TYR A 25 -19.80 24.58 -21.34
CA TYR A 25 -19.73 24.93 -22.75
C TYR A 25 -20.72 24.15 -23.61
N GLY A 26 -21.50 23.20 -23.04
CA GLY A 26 -22.50 22.41 -23.76
C GLY A 26 -21.93 21.52 -24.87
N TRP A 27 -20.66 21.15 -24.79
CA TRP A 27 -20.03 20.27 -25.75
C TRP A 27 -20.56 18.84 -25.60
N THR A 28 -21.14 18.32 -26.65
CA THR A 28 -21.61 16.93 -26.74
C THR A 28 -20.51 16.10 -27.39
N PHE A 29 -19.86 15.27 -26.59
CA PHE A 29 -18.93 14.26 -27.07
C PHE A 29 -19.67 12.93 -27.24
N SER A 30 -19.09 12.00 -28.02
CA SER A 30 -19.60 10.63 -28.10
C SER A 30 -19.64 10.00 -26.69
N ASP A 31 -20.60 9.09 -26.48
CA ASP A 31 -20.81 8.44 -25.20
C ASP A 31 -19.53 7.77 -24.67
N GLU A 32 -18.72 7.20 -25.58
CA GLU A 32 -17.43 6.57 -25.24
C GLU A 32 -16.43 7.55 -24.63
N ILE A 33 -16.31 8.77 -25.19
CA ILE A 33 -15.39 9.80 -24.69
C ILE A 33 -15.89 10.33 -23.33
N THR A 34 -17.19 10.48 -23.18
CA THR A 34 -17.80 10.91 -21.90
C THR A 34 -17.57 9.87 -20.81
N TYR A 35 -17.60 8.57 -21.13
CA TYR A 35 -17.25 7.51 -20.20
C TYR A 35 -15.76 7.58 -19.80
N LEU A 36 -14.83 7.75 -20.73
CA LEU A 36 -13.40 7.89 -20.44
C LEU A 36 -13.10 9.10 -19.54
N LEU A 37 -13.76 10.23 -19.78
CA LEU A 37 -13.61 11.44 -18.98
C LEU A 37 -14.06 11.26 -17.53
N ARG A 38 -15.01 10.36 -17.25
CA ARG A 38 -15.45 10.02 -15.88
C ARG A 38 -14.36 9.30 -15.08
N PHE A 39 -13.38 8.63 -15.73
CA PHE A 39 -12.27 7.97 -15.06
C PHE A 39 -11.11 8.89 -14.71
N ILE A 40 -11.04 10.12 -15.26
CA ILE A 40 -9.97 11.08 -14.95
C ILE A 40 -9.86 11.40 -13.43
N PRO A 41 -10.98 11.67 -12.70
CA PRO A 41 -10.91 11.87 -11.25
C PRO A 41 -10.36 10.68 -10.48
N LEU A 42 -10.60 9.45 -10.96
CA LEU A 42 -10.02 8.23 -10.38
C LEU A 42 -8.50 8.18 -10.51
N LEU A 43 -7.97 8.53 -11.69
CA LEU A 43 -6.52 8.62 -11.90
C LEU A 43 -5.87 9.65 -10.97
N ARG A 44 -6.54 10.79 -10.74
CA ARG A 44 -6.11 11.81 -9.78
C ARG A 44 -6.03 11.26 -8.36
N GLY A 45 -7.07 10.53 -7.92
CA GLY A 45 -7.10 9.89 -6.60
C GLY A 45 -5.98 8.85 -6.46
N GLY A 46 -5.78 8.00 -7.45
CA GLY A 46 -4.71 7.00 -7.48
C GLY A 46 -3.32 7.63 -7.39
N TYR A 47 -3.09 8.73 -8.07
CA TYR A 47 -1.80 9.43 -8.01
C TYR A 47 -1.58 10.14 -6.66
N ALA A 48 -2.59 10.79 -6.09
CA ALA A 48 -2.50 11.38 -4.76
C ALA A 48 -2.14 10.32 -3.71
N LEU A 49 -2.72 9.13 -3.84
CA LEU A 49 -2.41 7.97 -3.03
C LEU A 49 -0.97 7.48 -3.22
N ALA A 50 -0.47 7.42 -4.44
CA ALA A 50 0.92 7.06 -4.71
C ALA A 50 1.92 8.01 -4.04
N ILE A 51 1.61 9.31 -3.95
CA ILE A 51 2.43 10.28 -3.22
C ILE A 51 2.39 10.02 -1.71
N VAL A 52 1.20 9.79 -1.13
CA VAL A 52 1.04 9.50 0.30
C VAL A 52 1.78 8.21 0.65
N VAL A 53 1.66 7.16 -0.17
CA VAL A 53 2.41 5.91 -0.02
C VAL A 53 3.91 6.17 -0.09
N GLY A 54 4.39 6.95 -1.07
CA GLY A 54 5.80 7.30 -1.19
C GLY A 54 6.35 8.05 0.02
N TRP A 55 5.57 8.93 0.63
CA TRP A 55 5.95 9.64 1.84
C TRP A 55 5.97 8.74 3.08
N LEU A 56 4.99 7.85 3.20
CA LEU A 56 4.90 6.89 4.32
C LEU A 56 6.00 5.81 4.25
N THR A 57 6.59 5.60 3.07
CA THR A 57 7.56 4.53 2.76
C THR A 57 9.01 4.88 3.15
N TYR A 58 9.25 5.98 3.85
CA TYR A 58 10.62 6.43 4.17
C TYR A 58 11.43 5.48 5.07
N ASN A 59 10.83 4.55 5.81
CA ASN A 59 11.50 3.56 6.65
C ASN A 59 11.52 2.15 6.04
N ARG A 60 12.70 1.67 5.68
CA ARG A 60 12.98 0.57 4.72
C ARG A 60 12.40 -0.83 4.98
N ALA A 61 12.03 -1.23 6.18
CA ALA A 61 11.61 -2.63 6.42
C ALA A 61 10.11 -2.82 6.61
N SER A 62 9.44 -1.88 7.25
CA SER A 62 7.97 -1.86 7.40
C SER A 62 7.27 -1.27 6.18
N SER A 63 8.02 -0.61 5.34
CA SER A 63 7.61 0.21 4.23
C SER A 63 6.83 -0.56 3.16
N LEU A 64 7.32 -1.70 2.72
CA LEU A 64 6.66 -2.47 1.65
C LEU A 64 5.28 -2.98 2.05
N PHE A 65 5.13 -3.47 3.27
CA PHE A 65 3.85 -3.97 3.76
C PHE A 65 2.84 -2.83 3.94
N VAL A 66 3.25 -1.73 4.58
CA VAL A 66 2.38 -0.56 4.78
C VAL A 66 1.99 0.07 3.44
N SER A 67 2.93 0.20 2.49
CA SER A 67 2.64 0.69 1.14
C SER A 67 1.63 -0.18 0.42
N TYR A 68 1.81 -1.49 0.46
CA TYR A 68 0.89 -2.43 -0.16
C TYR A 68 -0.50 -2.35 0.48
N LEU A 69 -0.57 -2.32 1.81
CA LEU A 69 -1.83 -2.23 2.54
C LEU A 69 -2.58 -0.93 2.21
N THR A 70 -1.86 0.19 2.16
CA THR A 70 -2.45 1.49 1.78
C THR A 70 -2.96 1.47 0.34
N MET A 71 -2.17 0.90 -0.59
CA MET A 71 -2.58 0.76 -1.99
C MET A 71 -3.79 -0.17 -2.13
N LEU A 72 -3.82 -1.27 -1.36
CA LEU A 72 -4.94 -2.21 -1.34
C LEU A 72 -6.23 -1.53 -0.87
N LEU A 73 -6.20 -0.82 0.27
CA LEU A 73 -7.36 -0.09 0.80
C LEU A 73 -7.86 0.97 -0.18
N ALA A 74 -6.94 1.66 -0.84
CA ALA A 74 -7.29 2.59 -1.89
C ALA A 74 -7.98 1.93 -3.07
N THR A 75 -7.45 0.80 -3.52
CA THR A 75 -8.05 0.05 -4.63
C THR A 75 -9.44 -0.44 -4.26
N VAL A 76 -9.64 -0.94 -3.03
CA VAL A 76 -10.97 -1.31 -2.51
C VAL A 76 -11.93 -0.12 -2.57
N TYR A 77 -11.51 1.04 -2.08
CA TYR A 77 -12.32 2.25 -2.08
C TYR A 77 -12.71 2.68 -3.50
N PHE A 78 -11.74 2.79 -4.42
CA PHE A 78 -12.04 3.20 -5.80
C PHE A 78 -12.83 2.16 -6.57
N SER A 79 -12.55 0.86 -6.37
CA SER A 79 -13.31 -0.21 -7.00
C SER A 79 -14.75 -0.25 -6.51
N SER A 80 -15.00 -0.01 -5.21
CA SER A 80 -16.36 0.06 -4.67
C SER A 80 -17.15 1.24 -5.24
N LEU A 81 -16.50 2.41 -5.41
CA LEU A 81 -17.13 3.56 -6.07
C LEU A 81 -17.47 3.28 -7.53
N ALA A 82 -16.51 2.72 -8.27
CA ALA A 82 -16.73 2.36 -9.68
C ALA A 82 -17.84 1.31 -9.82
N PHE A 83 -17.83 0.29 -8.96
CA PHE A 83 -18.84 -0.75 -8.92
C PHE A 83 -20.23 -0.17 -8.63
N PHE A 84 -20.34 0.70 -7.63
CA PHE A 84 -21.60 1.37 -7.31
C PHE A 84 -22.16 2.15 -8.51
N VAL A 85 -21.32 2.97 -9.16
CA VAL A 85 -21.77 3.78 -10.32
C VAL A 85 -22.23 2.92 -11.49
N LEU A 86 -21.60 1.77 -11.70
CA LEU A 86 -21.89 0.89 -12.83
C LEU A 86 -23.06 -0.06 -12.56
N GLU A 87 -23.19 -0.57 -11.34
CA GLU A 87 -24.11 -1.65 -10.99
C GLU A 87 -25.42 -1.15 -10.36
N HIS A 88 -25.41 -0.02 -9.63
CA HIS A 88 -26.58 0.46 -8.90
C HIS A 88 -27.88 0.54 -9.71
N ARG A 89 -27.79 0.79 -11.02
CA ARG A 89 -28.97 0.90 -11.88
C ARG A 89 -29.42 -0.40 -12.53
N VAL A 90 -28.54 -1.41 -12.56
CA VAL A 90 -28.77 -2.66 -13.29
C VAL A 90 -28.80 -3.88 -12.37
N ASN A 91 -28.27 -3.75 -11.16
CA ASN A 91 -28.18 -4.83 -10.20
C ASN A 91 -29.10 -4.56 -8.99
N PRO A 92 -30.17 -5.33 -8.81
CA PRO A 92 -31.12 -5.12 -7.72
C PRO A 92 -30.54 -5.39 -6.31
N LEU A 93 -29.35 -5.98 -6.23
CA LEU A 93 -28.63 -6.24 -4.95
C LEU A 93 -27.73 -5.08 -4.53
N VAL A 94 -27.60 -4.04 -5.36
CA VAL A 94 -26.76 -2.85 -5.08
C VAL A 94 -27.69 -1.65 -4.88
N ASN A 95 -28.24 -1.51 -3.67
CA ASN A 95 -29.18 -0.44 -3.34
C ASN A 95 -28.46 0.84 -2.90
N ASP A 96 -27.40 0.69 -2.13
CA ASP A 96 -26.61 1.80 -1.63
C ASP A 96 -25.09 1.57 -1.78
N TYR A 97 -24.31 2.58 -1.40
CA TYR A 97 -22.86 2.49 -1.46
C TYR A 97 -22.30 1.45 -0.49
N GLY A 98 -23.00 1.18 0.62
CA GLY A 98 -22.62 0.17 1.59
C GLY A 98 -22.58 -1.23 0.98
N ASP A 99 -23.55 -1.57 0.11
CA ASP A 99 -23.59 -2.83 -0.62
C ASP A 99 -22.36 -2.99 -1.54
N ALA A 100 -22.01 -1.92 -2.27
CA ALA A 100 -20.84 -1.93 -3.12
C ALA A 100 -19.51 -2.02 -2.34
N LEU A 101 -19.45 -1.36 -1.19
CA LEU A 101 -18.29 -1.45 -0.29
C LEU A 101 -18.16 -2.85 0.32
N TRP A 102 -19.28 -3.43 0.75
CA TRP A 102 -19.35 -4.80 1.21
C TRP A 102 -18.86 -5.79 0.15
N TRP A 103 -19.38 -5.66 -1.07
CA TRP A 103 -18.92 -6.45 -2.20
C TRP A 103 -17.39 -6.36 -2.39
N ALA A 104 -16.82 -5.15 -2.38
CA ALA A 104 -15.40 -4.95 -2.57
C ALA A 104 -14.54 -5.58 -1.45
N PHE A 105 -14.98 -5.49 -0.19
CA PHE A 105 -14.30 -6.15 0.92
C PHE A 105 -14.38 -7.67 0.84
N MET A 106 -15.51 -8.22 0.45
CA MET A 106 -15.68 -9.66 0.29
C MET A 106 -14.85 -10.22 -0.85
N ASP A 107 -14.74 -9.48 -1.96
CA ASP A 107 -13.92 -9.89 -3.10
C ASP A 107 -12.41 -9.79 -2.78
N VAL A 108 -11.95 -8.70 -2.16
CA VAL A 108 -10.53 -8.54 -1.81
C VAL A 108 -10.08 -9.53 -0.74
N THR A 109 -10.96 -9.93 0.17
CA THR A 109 -10.66 -10.99 1.15
C THR A 109 -10.81 -12.40 0.58
N THR A 110 -11.19 -12.52 -0.68
CA THR A 110 -11.41 -13.80 -1.39
C THR A 110 -12.49 -14.68 -0.78
N VAL A 111 -13.32 -14.14 0.10
CA VAL A 111 -14.48 -14.85 0.68
C VAL A 111 -15.60 -14.97 -0.35
N GLY A 112 -15.73 -13.96 -1.21
CA GLY A 112 -16.82 -13.81 -2.16
C GLY A 112 -18.09 -13.22 -1.51
N SER A 113 -18.81 -12.41 -2.27
CA SER A 113 -20.07 -11.84 -1.84
C SER A 113 -21.26 -12.50 -2.53
N ASN A 114 -22.45 -12.32 -1.96
CA ASN A 114 -23.71 -12.68 -2.60
C ASN A 114 -24.10 -11.69 -3.72
N ILE A 115 -23.39 -10.56 -3.84
CA ILE A 115 -23.59 -9.57 -4.87
C ILE A 115 -22.73 -9.95 -6.08
N ILE A 116 -23.39 -10.49 -7.11
CA ILE A 116 -22.71 -10.89 -8.36
C ILE A 116 -22.81 -9.74 -9.35
N ALA A 117 -21.66 -9.31 -9.90
CA ALA A 117 -21.60 -8.27 -10.93
C ALA A 117 -22.39 -8.65 -12.17
N GLN A 118 -23.29 -7.77 -12.60
CA GLN A 118 -24.07 -7.92 -13.82
C GLN A 118 -23.33 -7.35 -15.04
N THR A 119 -22.59 -6.27 -14.85
CA THR A 119 -21.80 -5.64 -15.92
C THR A 119 -20.47 -6.35 -16.17
N VAL A 120 -19.98 -6.26 -17.40
CA VAL A 120 -18.66 -6.81 -17.76
C VAL A 120 -17.55 -6.13 -16.94
N THR A 121 -17.63 -4.81 -16.78
CA THR A 121 -16.66 -4.05 -16.00
C THR A 121 -16.67 -4.44 -14.51
N GLY A 122 -17.86 -4.66 -13.93
CA GLY A 122 -18.00 -5.15 -12.56
C GLY A 122 -17.33 -6.51 -12.37
N ARG A 123 -17.51 -7.43 -13.32
CA ARG A 123 -16.84 -8.76 -13.30
C ARG A 123 -15.32 -8.66 -13.38
N VAL A 124 -14.81 -7.75 -14.22
CA VAL A 124 -13.35 -7.49 -14.30
C VAL A 124 -12.82 -6.94 -12.97
N LEU A 125 -13.56 -6.01 -12.34
CA LEU A 125 -13.21 -5.47 -11.03
C LEU A 125 -13.17 -6.55 -9.95
N SER A 126 -14.13 -7.49 -9.94
CA SER A 126 -14.12 -8.64 -9.01
C SER A 126 -12.83 -9.46 -9.14
N VAL A 127 -12.47 -9.82 -10.38
CA VAL A 127 -11.25 -10.61 -10.62
C VAL A 127 -10.00 -9.85 -10.18
N LEU A 128 -9.92 -8.54 -10.47
CA LEU A 128 -8.79 -7.71 -10.06
C LEU A 128 -8.69 -7.59 -8.54
N LEU A 129 -9.80 -7.37 -7.83
CA LEU A 129 -9.81 -7.30 -6.37
C LEU A 129 -9.39 -8.61 -5.73
N ALA A 130 -9.92 -9.74 -6.21
CA ALA A 130 -9.56 -11.05 -5.72
C ALA A 130 -8.06 -11.36 -5.95
N ALA A 131 -7.51 -11.02 -7.12
CA ALA A 131 -6.10 -11.19 -7.42
C ALA A 131 -5.20 -10.35 -6.49
N LEU A 132 -5.55 -9.09 -6.27
CA LEU A 132 -4.84 -8.21 -5.33
C LEU A 132 -4.94 -8.72 -3.89
N GLY A 133 -6.10 -9.21 -3.48
CA GLY A 133 -6.28 -9.82 -2.16
C GLY A 133 -5.40 -11.04 -1.94
N MET A 134 -5.30 -11.94 -2.93
CA MET A 134 -4.42 -13.11 -2.85
C MET A 134 -2.94 -12.73 -2.71
N MET A 135 -2.49 -11.63 -3.29
CA MET A 135 -1.11 -11.15 -3.14
C MET A 135 -0.80 -10.66 -1.72
N MET A 136 -1.80 -10.34 -0.92
CA MET A 136 -1.60 -9.86 0.46
C MET A 136 -0.90 -10.91 1.32
N PHE A 137 -1.24 -12.17 1.18
CA PHE A 137 -0.71 -13.25 2.02
C PHE A 137 0.82 -13.44 1.87
N PRO A 138 1.39 -13.58 0.67
CA PRO A 138 2.84 -13.65 0.49
C PRO A 138 3.56 -12.41 1.01
N ILE A 139 3.03 -11.21 0.77
CA ILE A 139 3.64 -9.95 1.21
C ILE A 139 3.65 -9.86 2.73
N PHE A 140 2.56 -10.25 3.40
CA PHE A 140 2.47 -10.33 4.85
C PHE A 140 3.48 -11.33 5.42
N THR A 141 3.62 -12.51 4.80
CA THR A 141 4.59 -13.54 5.22
C THR A 141 6.02 -13.01 5.16
N VAL A 142 6.39 -12.36 4.06
CA VAL A 142 7.72 -11.74 3.92
C VAL A 142 7.94 -10.65 4.98
N TYR A 143 6.94 -9.83 5.26
CA TYR A 143 7.01 -8.80 6.29
C TYR A 143 7.27 -9.39 7.68
N ILE A 144 6.49 -10.39 8.10
CA ILE A 144 6.66 -11.07 9.39
C ILE A 144 8.03 -11.75 9.48
N THR A 145 8.46 -12.42 8.42
CA THR A 145 9.79 -13.06 8.37
C THR A 145 10.90 -12.04 8.57
N ASN A 146 10.82 -10.88 7.93
CA ASN A 146 11.79 -9.80 8.10
C ASN A 146 11.81 -9.25 9.53
N LEU A 147 10.66 -9.08 10.17
CA LEU A 147 10.57 -8.64 11.56
C LEU A 147 11.26 -9.65 12.51
N ILE A 148 10.99 -10.94 12.34
CA ILE A 148 11.60 -12.00 13.14
C ILE A 148 13.12 -12.02 12.93
N GLN A 149 13.59 -11.93 11.69
CA GLN A 149 15.02 -11.90 11.38
C GLN A 149 15.73 -10.69 11.99
N GLN A 150 15.11 -9.50 11.95
CA GLN A 150 15.69 -8.32 12.61
C GLN A 150 15.78 -8.47 14.11
N SER A 151 14.74 -9.02 14.74
CA SER A 151 14.72 -9.30 16.17
C SER A 151 15.84 -10.29 16.56
N ASN A 152 16.00 -11.36 15.77
CA ASN A 152 17.02 -12.36 16.01
C ASN A 152 18.46 -11.82 15.80
N LYS A 153 18.66 -10.95 14.81
CA LYS A 153 19.96 -10.28 14.60
C LYS A 153 20.35 -9.39 15.77
N ARG A 154 19.41 -8.57 16.28
CA ARG A 154 19.65 -7.72 17.46
C ARG A 154 20.00 -8.56 18.69
N ARG A 155 19.30 -9.68 18.87
CA ARG A 155 19.56 -10.59 19.99
C ARG A 155 20.94 -11.23 19.90
N LYS A 156 21.36 -11.68 18.72
CA LYS A 156 22.71 -12.22 18.50
C LYS A 156 23.82 -11.19 18.79
N GLN A 157 23.65 -9.97 18.28
CA GLN A 157 24.62 -8.88 18.57
C GLN A 157 24.75 -8.61 20.05
N TYR A 158 23.65 -8.58 20.78
CA TYR A 158 23.69 -8.40 22.24
C TYR A 158 24.47 -9.51 22.95
N TYR A 159 24.28 -10.78 22.59
CA TYR A 159 25.04 -11.89 23.19
C TYR A 159 26.51 -11.87 22.79
N GLU A 160 26.85 -11.50 21.57
CA GLU A 160 28.23 -11.37 21.12
C GLU A 160 28.95 -10.24 21.85
N GLU A 161 28.29 -9.11 22.07
CA GLU A 161 28.86 -8.00 22.86
C GLU A 161 29.07 -8.40 24.34
N GLU A 162 28.13 -9.11 24.94
CA GLU A 162 28.23 -9.60 26.30
C GLU A 162 29.39 -10.61 26.46
N GLU A 163 29.54 -11.53 25.50
CA GLU A 163 30.69 -12.46 25.47
C GLU A 163 32.05 -11.74 25.33
N GLN A 164 32.12 -10.75 24.46
CA GLN A 164 33.32 -9.95 24.27
C GLN A 164 33.68 -9.17 25.53
N GLN A 165 32.72 -8.57 26.22
CA GLN A 165 32.93 -7.89 27.48
C GLN A 165 33.44 -8.85 28.57
N LYS A 166 32.84 -10.05 28.68
CA LYS A 166 33.31 -11.08 29.64
C LYS A 166 34.74 -11.54 29.35
N LYS A 167 35.09 -11.73 28.06
CA LYS A 167 36.45 -12.10 27.66
C LYS A 167 37.46 -10.98 27.96
N ALA A 168 37.09 -9.74 27.69
CA ALA A 168 37.93 -8.58 27.96
C ALA A 168 38.17 -8.37 29.48
N SER A 169 37.15 -8.55 30.30
CA SER A 169 37.27 -8.46 31.77
C SER A 169 38.13 -9.59 32.33
N ALA A 170 37.98 -10.81 31.87
CA ALA A 170 38.82 -11.96 32.28
C ALA A 170 40.29 -11.78 31.88
N GLN A 171 40.57 -11.22 30.70
CA GLN A 171 41.92 -10.89 30.27
C GLN A 171 42.58 -9.80 31.14
N LYS A 172 41.82 -8.75 31.50
CA LYS A 172 42.31 -7.69 32.41
C LYS A 172 42.65 -8.24 33.79
N GLU A 173 41.76 -9.06 34.35
CA GLU A 173 41.98 -9.70 35.65
C GLU A 173 43.21 -10.63 35.63
N SER A 174 43.39 -11.40 34.54
CA SER A 174 44.55 -12.28 34.38
C SER A 174 45.86 -11.49 34.23
N ALA A 175 45.83 -10.37 33.51
CA ALA A 175 46.98 -9.48 33.35
C ALA A 175 47.34 -8.79 34.67
N GLU A 176 46.36 -8.35 35.44
CA GLU A 176 46.56 -7.74 36.76
C GLU A 176 47.17 -8.72 37.75
N LYS A 177 46.67 -9.95 37.81
CA LYS A 177 47.27 -11.03 38.64
C LYS A 177 48.72 -11.34 38.25
N ALA A 178 49.05 -11.35 36.95
CA ALA A 178 50.40 -11.57 36.46
C ALA A 178 51.35 -10.42 36.85
N VAL A 179 50.89 -9.17 36.87
CA VAL A 179 51.70 -8.02 37.32
C VAL A 179 51.93 -8.07 38.80
N VAL A 180 50.93 -8.37 39.62
CA VAL A 180 51.07 -8.49 41.08
C VAL A 180 52.05 -9.60 41.45
N GLN A 181 52.03 -10.71 40.75
CA GLN A 181 52.93 -11.82 40.99
C GLN A 181 54.40 -11.48 40.67
N LYS A 182 54.64 -10.62 39.63
CA LYS A 182 56.01 -10.14 39.30
C LYS A 182 56.55 -9.09 40.25
N VAL A 183 55.72 -8.38 40.96
CA VAL A 183 56.13 -7.36 41.95
C VAL A 183 56.50 -8.00 43.30
N ASN A 184 55.95 -9.18 43.59
CA ASN A 184 56.19 -9.90 44.87
C ASN A 184 57.32 -10.92 44.79
N THR A 185 58.09 -11.01 43.70
CA THR A 185 59.33 -11.81 43.53
C THR A 185 60.48 -10.90 43.35
#